data_38ca0aabbc17abfe3432d455956280f1
#
_entry.id   38ca0aabbc17abfe3432d455956280f1
#
_cell.length_a   1.000
_cell.length_b   1.000
_cell.length_c   1.000
_cell.angle_alpha   90.00
_cell.angle_beta   90.00
_cell.angle_gamma   90.00
#
_symmetry.space_group_name_H-M   'P 1'
#
loop_
_entity.id
_entity.type
_entity.pdbx_description
1 polymer ?
#
loop_
_entity_poly.entity_id
_entity_poly.type
_entity_poly.pdbx_seq_one_letter_code
_entity_poly.pdbx_strand_id
1 'polypeptide(L)'
;MTDKNHTKFEEKELRFRQTLSALPDGVVLLRKDLVIQWMNRIAERDLSLDPEKDVGKKLTDVFTNPEFIQHIQSERWKARQLIDLPDGRVLEVRVISAGKKYTVVVTRDITESKRIDDFRRDFVGNVSHELRTPLTVIQGFLELATENPNLNEEDRLHWEMMLEQAERMRALVDDLLALSRLEQDAAPASRELIDVDEILEEAAAEGRMISGGA
;
A
#
# COMPACT_ATOMS: atom_id res chain seq x y z
N MET A 1 -29.93 41.66 22.06
CA MET A 1 -28.67 41.55 21.25
C MET A 1 -28.04 40.16 21.31
N THR A 2 -28.40 39.32 22.26
CA THR A 2 -27.89 37.97 22.53
C THR A 2 -28.42 36.90 21.55
N ASP A 3 -29.64 37.08 21.05
CA ASP A 3 -30.36 36.08 20.23
C ASP A 3 -29.78 35.91 18.81
N LYS A 4 -29.37 37.01 18.15
CA LYS A 4 -28.79 36.97 16.80
C LYS A 4 -27.39 36.27 16.71
N ASN A 5 -26.63 36.28 17.80
CA ASN A 5 -25.33 35.60 17.85
C ASN A 5 -25.49 34.11 18.08
N HIS A 6 -26.51 33.68 18.81
CA HIS A 6 -26.82 32.28 19.04
C HIS A 6 -27.27 31.60 17.74
N THR A 7 -28.21 32.22 17.02
CA THR A 7 -28.72 31.73 15.73
C THR A 7 -27.61 31.61 14.67
N LYS A 8 -26.72 32.61 14.63
CA LYS A 8 -25.59 32.62 13.66
C LYS A 8 -24.51 31.55 13.97
N PHE A 9 -24.39 31.18 15.25
CA PHE A 9 -23.49 30.10 15.68
C PHE A 9 -24.09 28.73 15.33
N GLU A 10 -25.37 28.51 15.57
CA GLU A 10 -26.12 27.29 15.22
C GLU A 10 -26.13 27.05 13.71
N GLU A 11 -26.36 28.11 12.91
CA GLU A 11 -26.28 28.00 11.44
C GLU A 11 -24.89 27.60 10.93
N LYS A 12 -23.83 28.10 11.55
CA LYS A 12 -22.45 27.73 11.19
C LYS A 12 -22.15 26.28 11.56
N GLU A 13 -22.59 25.85 12.73
CA GLU A 13 -22.42 24.48 13.19
C GLU A 13 -23.18 23.49 12.30
N LEU A 14 -24.41 23.83 11.93
CA LEU A 14 -25.24 23.02 11.03
C LEU A 14 -24.59 22.89 9.66
N ARG A 15 -24.12 24.00 9.08
CA ARG A 15 -23.39 23.97 7.78
C ARG A 15 -22.11 23.15 7.84
N PHE A 16 -21.37 23.26 8.92
CA PHE A 16 -20.15 22.49 9.13
C PHE A 16 -20.45 20.98 9.19
N ARG A 17 -21.46 20.59 9.99
CA ARG A 17 -21.91 19.19 10.06
C ARG A 17 -22.42 18.68 8.69
N GLN A 18 -23.19 19.48 7.96
CA GLN A 18 -23.65 19.12 6.61
C GLN A 18 -22.49 18.93 5.63
N THR A 19 -21.48 19.79 5.68
CA THR A 19 -20.28 19.66 4.83
C THR A 19 -19.50 18.38 5.15
N LEU A 20 -19.29 18.08 6.43
CA LEU A 20 -18.62 16.84 6.85
C LEU A 20 -19.44 15.57 6.52
N SER A 21 -20.78 15.69 6.55
CA SER A 21 -21.67 14.58 6.17
C SER A 21 -21.67 14.28 4.68
N ALA A 22 -21.27 15.25 3.84
CA ALA A 22 -21.17 15.06 2.39
C ALA A 22 -19.83 14.45 1.93
N LEU A 23 -18.87 14.28 2.85
CA LEU A 23 -17.60 13.64 2.53
C LEU A 23 -17.80 12.14 2.29
N PRO A 24 -17.07 11.55 1.32
CA PRO A 24 -17.10 10.12 1.08
C PRO A 24 -16.35 9.31 2.14
N ASP A 25 -15.61 9.97 3.01
CA ASP A 25 -14.85 9.38 4.11
C ASP A 25 -15.64 9.43 5.41
N GLY A 26 -15.44 8.44 6.28
CA GLY A 26 -15.95 8.48 7.64
C GLY A 26 -15.21 9.52 8.47
N VAL A 27 -15.93 10.30 9.26
CA VAL A 27 -15.34 11.33 10.12
C VAL A 27 -15.93 11.20 11.52
N VAL A 28 -15.04 11.05 12.51
CA VAL A 28 -15.39 11.08 13.92
C VAL A 28 -14.67 12.26 14.60
N LEU A 29 -15.44 13.14 15.22
CA LEU A 29 -14.91 14.23 16.04
C LEU A 29 -14.83 13.76 17.49
N LEU A 30 -13.63 13.78 18.04
CA LEU A 30 -13.34 13.38 19.41
C LEU A 30 -12.91 14.60 20.22
N ARG A 31 -13.24 14.61 21.50
CA ARG A 31 -12.56 15.43 22.48
C ARG A 31 -11.16 14.86 22.74
N LYS A 32 -10.27 15.63 23.39
CA LYS A 32 -8.88 15.22 23.62
C LYS A 32 -8.74 13.92 24.43
N ASP A 33 -9.73 13.61 25.29
CA ASP A 33 -9.81 12.36 26.05
C ASP A 33 -10.43 11.20 25.26
N LEU A 34 -10.50 11.34 23.92
CA LEU A 34 -11.03 10.38 22.96
C LEU A 34 -12.55 10.13 23.06
N VAL A 35 -13.28 11.01 23.76
CA VAL A 35 -14.74 10.94 23.86
C VAL A 35 -15.39 11.44 22.57
N ILE A 36 -16.27 10.63 21.98
CA ILE A 36 -17.00 10.92 20.76
C ILE A 36 -17.93 12.12 20.98
N GLN A 37 -17.76 13.16 20.15
CA GLN A 37 -18.62 14.34 20.15
C GLN A 37 -19.60 14.32 19.00
N TRP A 38 -19.18 13.79 17.86
CA TRP A 38 -19.98 13.71 16.65
C TRP A 38 -19.34 12.74 15.67
N MET A 39 -20.14 12.15 14.81
CA MET A 39 -19.70 11.33 13.67
C MET A 39 -20.63 11.53 12.48
N ASN A 40 -20.14 11.29 11.28
CA ASN A 40 -20.97 11.24 10.09
C ASN A 40 -21.44 9.80 9.82
N ARG A 41 -22.44 9.66 8.93
CA ARG A 41 -23.06 8.36 8.57
C ARG A 41 -22.05 7.34 8.03
N ILE A 42 -21.00 7.80 7.38
CA ILE A 42 -19.96 6.90 6.86
C ILE A 42 -19.18 6.29 8.02
N ALA A 43 -18.76 7.09 9.01
CA ALA A 43 -18.08 6.58 10.19
C ALA A 43 -18.95 5.64 11.03
N GLU A 44 -20.26 5.89 11.13
CA GLU A 44 -21.21 4.97 11.77
C GLU A 44 -21.13 3.58 11.14
N ARG A 45 -21.17 3.53 9.81
CA ARG A 45 -21.08 2.28 9.04
C ARG A 45 -19.69 1.64 9.14
N ASP A 46 -18.63 2.43 8.96
CA ASP A 46 -17.26 1.93 8.87
C ASP A 46 -16.78 1.34 10.20
N LEU A 47 -17.14 1.99 11.31
CA LEU A 47 -16.75 1.58 12.64
C LEU A 47 -17.86 0.83 13.41
N SER A 48 -19.01 0.61 12.76
CA SER A 48 -20.18 -0.04 13.36
C SER A 48 -20.65 0.65 14.64
N LEU A 49 -20.68 2.00 14.62
CA LEU A 49 -21.08 2.84 15.75
C LEU A 49 -22.56 3.26 15.65
N ASP A 50 -23.17 3.46 16.81
CA ASP A 50 -24.54 3.97 16.94
C ASP A 50 -24.49 5.38 17.55
N PRO A 51 -24.87 6.45 16.79
CA PRO A 51 -24.77 7.81 17.28
C PRO A 51 -25.63 8.08 18.54
N GLU A 52 -26.76 7.36 18.70
CA GLU A 52 -27.61 7.54 19.89
C GLU A 52 -27.01 6.92 21.17
N LYS A 53 -26.22 5.85 20.99
CA LYS A 53 -25.65 5.11 22.13
C LYS A 53 -24.20 5.47 22.42
N ASP A 54 -23.41 5.84 21.39
CA ASP A 54 -21.96 5.89 21.49
C ASP A 54 -21.40 7.31 21.57
N VAL A 55 -22.18 8.34 21.21
CA VAL A 55 -21.82 9.73 21.50
C VAL A 55 -21.74 9.92 23.01
N GLY A 56 -20.64 10.52 23.46
CA GLY A 56 -20.32 10.68 24.89
C GLY A 56 -19.48 9.57 25.50
N LYS A 57 -19.27 8.44 24.81
CA LYS A 57 -18.34 7.38 25.21
C LYS A 57 -16.96 7.57 24.58
N LYS A 58 -15.94 6.92 25.12
CA LYS A 58 -14.64 6.88 24.47
C LYS A 58 -14.70 5.98 23.26
N LEU A 59 -14.08 6.41 22.15
CA LEU A 59 -14.03 5.62 20.92
C LEU A 59 -13.32 4.28 21.15
N THR A 60 -12.29 4.24 21.98
CA THR A 60 -11.56 3.02 22.33
C THR A 60 -12.37 1.99 23.14
N ASP A 61 -13.48 2.41 23.74
CA ASP A 61 -14.35 1.52 24.51
C ASP A 61 -15.42 0.87 23.63
N VAL A 62 -15.80 1.55 22.54
CA VAL A 62 -16.85 1.10 21.61
C VAL A 62 -16.31 0.48 20.33
N PHE A 63 -15.12 0.88 19.89
CA PHE A 63 -14.40 0.30 18.78
C PHE A 63 -13.11 -0.36 19.29
N THR A 64 -13.17 -1.67 19.54
CA THR A 64 -12.16 -2.45 20.27
C THR A 64 -11.15 -3.14 19.37
N ASN A 65 -10.93 -2.64 18.15
CA ASN A 65 -9.89 -3.19 17.26
C ASN A 65 -8.50 -2.92 17.85
N PRO A 66 -7.65 -3.97 18.06
CA PRO A 66 -6.36 -3.82 18.73
C PRO A 66 -5.38 -2.90 17.99
N GLU A 67 -5.34 -2.97 16.65
CA GLU A 67 -4.45 -2.17 15.82
C GLU A 67 -4.83 -0.69 15.89
N PHE A 68 -6.13 -0.39 15.89
CA PHE A 68 -6.64 0.96 16.08
C PHE A 68 -6.28 1.52 17.45
N ILE A 69 -6.49 0.73 18.51
CA ILE A 69 -6.20 1.15 19.88
C ILE A 69 -4.70 1.44 20.03
N GLN A 70 -3.84 0.57 19.51
CA GLN A 70 -2.40 0.79 19.51
C GLN A 70 -2.01 2.06 18.76
N HIS A 71 -2.61 2.28 17.58
CA HIS A 71 -2.33 3.45 16.75
C HIS A 71 -2.73 4.75 17.45
N ILE A 72 -3.94 4.82 17.99
CA ILE A 72 -4.45 6.05 18.64
C ILE A 72 -3.71 6.37 19.93
N GLN A 73 -3.23 5.35 20.67
CA GLN A 73 -2.46 5.52 21.90
C GLN A 73 -1.00 5.86 21.66
N SER A 74 -0.44 5.49 20.51
CA SER A 74 0.97 5.74 20.19
C SER A 74 1.30 7.21 19.95
N GLU A 75 0.30 8.08 19.82
CA GLU A 75 0.42 9.50 19.43
C GLU A 75 1.21 9.74 18.12
N ARG A 76 1.55 8.67 17.38
CA ARG A 76 2.22 8.72 16.07
C ARG A 76 1.21 8.92 14.94
N TRP A 77 0.34 9.89 15.08
CA TRP A 77 -0.81 10.13 14.19
C TRP A 77 -0.47 10.62 12.79
N LYS A 78 0.82 10.81 12.48
CA LYS A 78 1.27 11.22 11.14
C LYS A 78 1.19 10.11 10.09
N ALA A 79 1.21 8.85 10.53
CA ALA A 79 1.13 7.70 9.64
C ALA A 79 -0.33 7.30 9.39
N ARG A 80 -0.60 6.77 8.22
CA ARG A 80 -1.84 6.07 7.90
C ARG A 80 -1.76 4.69 8.53
N GLN A 81 -2.84 4.23 9.13
CA GLN A 81 -2.95 2.87 9.63
C GLN A 81 -3.99 2.11 8.82
N LEU A 82 -3.63 0.94 8.34
CA LEU A 82 -4.57 -0.01 7.76
C LEU A 82 -5.09 -0.91 8.87
N ILE A 83 -6.40 -1.16 8.84
CA ILE A 83 -7.09 -1.97 9.85
C ILE A 83 -7.96 -2.97 9.11
N ASP A 84 -7.69 -4.25 9.35
CA ASP A 84 -8.53 -5.33 8.86
C ASP A 84 -9.72 -5.52 9.82
N LEU A 85 -10.94 -5.50 9.28
CA LEU A 85 -12.15 -5.71 10.03
C LEU A 85 -12.61 -7.17 9.98
N PRO A 86 -13.34 -7.67 11.00
CA PRO A 86 -13.82 -9.05 11.04
C PRO A 86 -14.76 -9.44 9.89
N ASP A 87 -15.40 -8.46 9.25
CA ASP A 87 -16.30 -8.65 8.10
C ASP A 87 -15.55 -8.69 6.75
N GLY A 88 -14.22 -8.64 6.77
CA GLY A 88 -13.35 -8.69 5.60
C GLY A 88 -13.17 -7.35 4.89
N ARG A 89 -13.64 -6.26 5.47
CA ARG A 89 -13.33 -4.90 5.00
C ARG A 89 -11.96 -4.44 5.51
N VAL A 90 -11.33 -3.58 4.74
CA VAL A 90 -10.06 -2.94 5.09
C VAL A 90 -10.28 -1.44 5.17
N LEU A 91 -10.02 -0.86 6.33
CA LEU A 91 -10.12 0.59 6.53
C LEU A 91 -8.73 1.22 6.57
N GLU A 92 -8.55 2.30 5.83
CA GLU A 92 -7.46 3.26 6.07
C GLU A 92 -7.94 4.23 7.15
N VAL A 93 -7.21 4.31 8.26
CA VAL A 93 -7.53 5.21 9.38
C VAL A 93 -6.43 6.24 9.54
N ARG A 94 -6.85 7.50 9.73
CA ARG A 94 -5.98 8.63 10.05
C ARG A 94 -6.49 9.33 11.29
N VAL A 95 -5.58 9.65 12.18
CA VAL A 95 -5.87 10.44 13.38
C VAL A 95 -5.19 11.81 13.22
N ILE A 96 -5.97 12.87 13.35
CA ILE A 96 -5.52 14.25 13.11
C ILE A 96 -5.84 15.10 14.35
N SER A 97 -4.84 15.79 14.86
CA SER A 97 -5.08 16.77 15.94
C SER A 97 -5.75 18.02 15.38
N ALA A 98 -6.93 18.36 15.89
CA ALA A 98 -7.71 19.54 15.52
C ALA A 98 -7.63 20.61 16.61
N GLY A 99 -6.48 21.26 16.69
CA GLY A 99 -6.18 22.25 17.72
C GLY A 99 -5.94 21.63 19.11
N LYS A 100 -6.13 22.42 20.17
CA LYS A 100 -5.79 21.97 21.53
C LYS A 100 -6.85 21.09 22.20
N LYS A 101 -8.07 21.05 21.67
CA LYS A 101 -9.22 20.44 22.35
C LYS A 101 -9.81 19.23 21.67
N TYR A 102 -9.54 19.05 20.38
CA TYR A 102 -10.20 18.05 19.56
C TYR A 102 -9.20 17.18 18.79
N THR A 103 -9.64 15.98 18.49
CA THR A 103 -8.99 15.03 17.60
C THR A 103 -10.02 14.57 16.56
N VAL A 104 -9.61 14.43 15.32
CA VAL A 104 -10.47 13.93 14.25
C VAL A 104 -9.93 12.59 13.81
N VAL A 105 -10.78 11.59 13.76
CA VAL A 105 -10.50 10.30 13.14
C VAL A 105 -11.19 10.30 11.79
N VAL A 106 -10.42 10.01 10.74
CA VAL A 106 -10.92 9.85 9.38
C VAL A 106 -10.76 8.39 8.99
N THR A 107 -11.83 7.79 8.47
CA THR A 107 -11.82 6.41 7.97
C THR A 107 -12.15 6.41 6.49
N ARG A 108 -11.51 5.54 5.74
CA ARG A 108 -11.79 5.27 4.34
C ARG A 108 -11.82 3.78 4.12
N ASP A 109 -12.93 3.28 3.57
CA ASP A 109 -13.00 1.90 3.11
C ASP A 109 -12.19 1.76 1.81
N ILE A 110 -11.11 1.00 1.89
CA ILE A 110 -10.21 0.73 0.76
C ILE A 110 -10.27 -0.73 0.31
N THR A 111 -11.30 -1.47 0.74
CA THR A 111 -11.43 -2.91 0.49
C THR A 111 -11.34 -3.24 -0.98
N GLU A 112 -12.09 -2.53 -1.82
CA GLU A 112 -12.12 -2.76 -3.26
C GLU A 112 -10.78 -2.40 -3.90
N SER A 113 -10.21 -1.25 -3.54
CA SER A 113 -8.90 -0.82 -4.04
C SER A 113 -7.82 -1.84 -3.70
N LYS A 114 -7.79 -2.29 -2.44
CA LYS A 114 -6.82 -3.30 -2.00
C LYS A 114 -7.01 -4.65 -2.73
N ARG A 115 -8.25 -5.08 -2.95
CA ARG A 115 -8.53 -6.30 -3.72
C ARG A 115 -8.05 -6.23 -5.17
N ILE A 116 -8.23 -5.08 -5.82
CA ILE A 116 -7.76 -4.85 -7.19
C ILE A 116 -6.22 -4.90 -7.22
N ASP A 117 -5.56 -4.25 -6.27
CA ASP A 117 -4.10 -4.24 -6.17
C ASP A 117 -3.54 -5.65 -5.89
N ASP A 118 -4.15 -6.40 -4.99
CA ASP A 118 -3.78 -7.77 -4.68
C ASP A 118 -3.99 -8.70 -5.89
N PHE A 119 -5.14 -8.58 -6.56
CA PHE A 119 -5.42 -9.35 -7.80
C PHE A 119 -4.40 -9.05 -8.91
N ARG A 120 -4.07 -7.76 -9.11
CA ARG A 120 -3.06 -7.34 -10.11
C ARG A 120 -1.70 -7.96 -9.80
N ARG A 121 -1.32 -7.98 -8.52
CA ARG A 121 -0.07 -8.59 -8.05
C ARG A 121 -0.01 -10.08 -8.36
N ASP A 122 -1.04 -10.80 -7.91
CA ASP A 122 -1.13 -12.23 -8.09
C ASP A 122 -1.15 -12.61 -9.58
N PHE A 123 -1.87 -11.82 -10.39
CA PHE A 123 -1.91 -12.00 -11.83
C PHE A 123 -0.53 -11.84 -12.47
N VAL A 124 0.18 -10.74 -12.19
CA VAL A 124 1.53 -10.49 -12.73
C VAL A 124 2.51 -11.57 -12.26
N GLY A 125 2.45 -11.97 -10.99
CA GLY A 125 3.27 -13.05 -10.44
C GLY A 125 3.05 -14.37 -11.16
N ASN A 126 1.80 -14.79 -11.30
CA ASN A 126 1.43 -16.04 -11.94
C ASN A 126 1.80 -16.05 -13.42
N VAL A 127 1.45 -14.99 -14.16
CA VAL A 127 1.79 -14.88 -15.60
C VAL A 127 3.30 -14.97 -15.82
N SER A 128 4.08 -14.30 -14.99
CA SER A 128 5.54 -14.32 -15.12
C SER A 128 6.13 -15.71 -14.85
N HIS A 129 5.61 -16.45 -13.87
CA HIS A 129 6.01 -17.84 -13.63
C HIS A 129 5.63 -18.76 -14.80
N GLU A 130 4.40 -18.62 -15.32
CA GLU A 130 3.91 -19.40 -16.45
C GLU A 130 4.65 -19.10 -17.77
N LEU A 131 5.19 -17.88 -17.94
CA LEU A 131 6.01 -17.52 -19.10
C LEU A 131 7.47 -17.94 -18.96
N ARG A 132 8.05 -17.89 -17.76
CA ARG A 132 9.46 -18.25 -17.54
C ARG A 132 9.75 -19.71 -17.91
N THR A 133 8.86 -20.62 -17.55
CA THR A 133 9.04 -22.07 -17.81
C THR A 133 9.19 -22.39 -19.30
N PRO A 134 8.26 -22.02 -20.21
CA PRO A 134 8.43 -22.28 -21.63
C PRO A 134 9.61 -21.54 -22.24
N LEU A 135 9.91 -20.33 -21.78
CA LEU A 135 11.09 -19.58 -22.25
C LEU A 135 12.38 -20.30 -21.91
N THR A 136 12.52 -20.84 -20.69
CA THR A 136 13.69 -21.63 -20.29
C THR A 136 13.86 -22.86 -21.17
N VAL A 137 12.78 -23.55 -21.53
CA VAL A 137 12.82 -24.70 -22.43
C VAL A 137 13.25 -24.29 -23.86
N ILE A 138 12.69 -23.19 -24.37
CA ILE A 138 13.05 -22.64 -25.68
C ILE A 138 14.54 -22.28 -25.73
N GLN A 139 15.02 -21.55 -24.71
CA GLN A 139 16.44 -21.19 -24.60
C GLN A 139 17.35 -22.42 -24.60
N GLY A 140 17.05 -23.44 -23.79
CA GLY A 140 17.84 -24.64 -23.74
C GLY A 140 17.92 -25.39 -25.10
N PHE A 141 16.81 -25.42 -25.86
CA PHE A 141 16.85 -26.00 -27.23
C PHE A 141 17.66 -25.14 -28.21
N LEU A 142 17.58 -23.83 -28.12
CA LEU A 142 18.34 -22.91 -28.96
C LEU A 142 19.84 -22.98 -28.64
N GLU A 143 20.23 -23.06 -27.38
CA GLU A 143 21.61 -23.25 -26.92
C GLU A 143 22.19 -24.55 -27.52
N LEU A 144 21.47 -25.67 -27.38
CA LEU A 144 21.88 -26.95 -27.97
C LEU A 144 21.98 -26.90 -29.51
N ALA A 145 21.11 -26.15 -30.16
CA ALA A 145 21.13 -26.00 -31.61
C ALA A 145 22.34 -25.17 -32.07
N THR A 146 22.71 -24.11 -31.36
CA THR A 146 23.89 -23.27 -31.70
C THR A 146 25.22 -23.99 -31.46
N GLU A 147 25.27 -24.93 -30.51
CA GLU A 147 26.45 -25.74 -30.20
C GLU A 147 26.72 -26.85 -31.24
N ASN A 148 25.80 -27.10 -32.18
CA ASN A 148 25.97 -28.15 -33.18
C ASN A 148 27.14 -27.81 -34.14
N PRO A 149 28.24 -28.63 -34.19
CA PRO A 149 29.40 -28.35 -35.01
C PRO A 149 29.18 -28.50 -36.53
N ASN A 150 28.08 -29.15 -36.92
CA ASN A 150 27.72 -29.37 -38.31
C ASN A 150 26.75 -28.32 -38.86
N LEU A 151 26.49 -27.29 -38.12
CA LEU A 151 25.58 -26.21 -38.52
C LEU A 151 26.25 -25.36 -39.61
N ASN A 152 25.55 -25.07 -40.71
CA ASN A 152 26.03 -24.08 -41.65
C ASN A 152 25.93 -22.66 -41.07
N GLU A 153 26.66 -21.72 -41.67
CA GLU A 153 26.82 -20.38 -41.12
C GLU A 153 25.52 -19.56 -41.15
N GLU A 154 24.67 -19.79 -42.13
CA GLU A 154 23.39 -19.13 -42.29
C GLU A 154 22.38 -19.61 -41.22
N ASP A 155 22.31 -20.92 -41.00
CA ASP A 155 21.45 -21.49 -39.93
C ASP A 155 21.94 -21.08 -38.53
N ARG A 156 23.26 -21.03 -38.32
CA ARG A 156 23.85 -20.56 -37.07
C ARG A 156 23.39 -19.15 -36.73
N LEU A 157 23.43 -18.23 -37.69
CA LEU A 157 22.97 -16.86 -37.51
C LEU A 157 21.49 -16.80 -37.10
N HIS A 158 20.65 -17.61 -37.71
CA HIS A 158 19.23 -17.69 -37.39
C HIS A 158 19.00 -18.18 -35.94
N TRP A 159 19.72 -19.20 -35.49
CA TRP A 159 19.61 -19.73 -34.13
C TRP A 159 20.11 -18.72 -33.08
N GLU A 160 21.22 -18.03 -33.35
CA GLU A 160 21.75 -16.97 -32.50
C GLU A 160 20.74 -15.83 -32.37
N MET A 161 20.12 -15.40 -33.46
CA MET A 161 19.05 -14.36 -33.40
C MET A 161 17.83 -14.81 -32.59
N MET A 162 17.44 -16.08 -32.69
CA MET A 162 16.34 -16.63 -31.89
C MET A 162 16.70 -16.70 -30.42
N LEU A 163 17.92 -17.07 -30.08
CA LEU A 163 18.41 -17.10 -28.69
C LEU A 163 18.39 -15.71 -28.09
N GLU A 164 18.91 -14.71 -28.81
CA GLU A 164 18.86 -13.30 -28.38
C GLU A 164 17.43 -12.83 -28.11
N GLN A 165 16.46 -13.20 -28.95
CA GLN A 165 15.06 -12.86 -28.74
C GLN A 165 14.46 -13.57 -27.49
N ALA A 166 14.81 -14.83 -27.24
CA ALA A 166 14.37 -15.57 -26.07
C ALA A 166 14.94 -14.98 -24.79
N GLU A 167 16.22 -14.59 -24.79
CA GLU A 167 16.85 -13.87 -23.66
C GLU A 167 16.19 -12.52 -23.40
N ARG A 168 15.91 -11.77 -24.47
CA ARG A 168 15.21 -10.50 -24.36
C ARG A 168 13.80 -10.66 -23.76
N MET A 169 13.04 -11.67 -24.18
CA MET A 169 11.73 -11.96 -23.61
C MET A 169 11.82 -12.30 -22.11
N ARG A 170 12.83 -13.10 -21.73
CA ARG A 170 13.08 -13.43 -20.32
C ARG A 170 13.36 -12.17 -19.49
N ALA A 171 14.24 -11.29 -19.98
CA ALA A 171 14.53 -10.03 -19.32
C ALA A 171 13.26 -9.17 -19.12
N LEU A 172 12.41 -9.06 -20.15
CA LEU A 172 11.13 -8.32 -20.03
C LEU A 172 10.19 -8.93 -18.99
N VAL A 173 10.13 -10.25 -18.86
CA VAL A 173 9.33 -10.93 -17.83
C VAL A 173 9.88 -10.64 -16.44
N ASP A 174 11.19 -10.66 -16.26
CA ASP A 174 11.84 -10.36 -14.98
C ASP A 174 11.69 -8.88 -14.62
N ASP A 175 11.79 -7.95 -15.56
CA ASP A 175 11.55 -6.51 -15.38
C ASP A 175 10.09 -6.24 -14.96
N LEU A 176 9.11 -6.94 -15.56
CA LEU A 176 7.70 -6.82 -15.19
C LEU A 176 7.46 -7.23 -13.73
N LEU A 177 8.10 -8.32 -13.30
CA LEU A 177 8.05 -8.76 -11.89
C LEU A 177 8.70 -7.75 -10.95
N ALA A 178 9.87 -7.21 -11.32
CA ALA A 178 10.56 -6.20 -10.54
C ALA A 178 9.72 -4.94 -10.38
N LEU A 179 9.12 -4.44 -11.47
CA LEU A 179 8.23 -3.29 -11.46
C LEU A 179 7.01 -3.52 -10.55
N SER A 180 6.37 -4.69 -10.68
CA SER A 180 5.23 -5.06 -9.84
C SER A 180 5.57 -5.09 -8.35
N ARG A 181 6.79 -5.48 -7.97
CA ARG A 181 7.28 -5.43 -6.58
C ARG A 181 7.55 -4.01 -6.11
N LEU A 182 8.20 -3.18 -6.92
CA LEU A 182 8.52 -1.79 -6.59
C LEU A 182 7.26 -0.92 -6.40
N GLU A 183 6.20 -1.16 -7.16
CA GLU A 183 4.92 -0.46 -6.98
C GLU A 183 4.28 -0.76 -5.61
N GLN A 184 4.65 -1.86 -4.95
CA GLN A 184 4.13 -2.28 -3.63
C GLN A 184 4.93 -1.70 -2.46
N ASP A 185 6.25 -1.56 -2.62
CA ASP A 185 7.14 -1.03 -1.59
C ASP A 185 7.06 0.49 -1.44
N ALA A 186 6.01 1.11 -1.98
CA ALA A 186 5.65 2.51 -1.68
C ALA A 186 5.20 2.75 -0.22
N ALA A 187 5.39 1.77 0.68
CA ALA A 187 5.53 2.06 2.10
C ALA A 187 6.69 3.06 2.24
N PRO A 188 6.54 4.12 3.05
CA PRO A 188 7.63 5.07 3.24
C PRO A 188 8.84 4.26 3.69
N ALA A 189 9.86 4.22 2.81
CA ALA A 189 11.12 3.57 3.13
C ALA A 189 11.52 4.00 4.53
N SER A 190 11.80 3.05 5.41
CA SER A 190 12.35 3.37 6.72
C SER A 190 13.60 4.18 6.43
N ARG A 191 13.63 5.43 6.87
CA ARG A 191 14.80 6.28 6.72
C ARG A 191 15.82 5.83 7.76
N GLU A 192 16.36 4.65 7.58
CA GLU A 192 17.54 4.21 8.30
C GLU A 192 18.75 4.86 7.64
N LEU A 193 19.62 5.39 8.47
CA LEU A 193 20.92 5.87 8.00
C LEU A 193 21.71 4.64 7.55
N ILE A 194 21.92 4.54 6.26
CA ILE A 194 22.72 3.45 5.65
C ILE A 194 24.14 3.97 5.53
N ASP A 195 25.10 3.18 5.99
CA ASP A 195 26.50 3.44 5.75
C ASP A 195 26.83 3.06 4.30
N VAL A 196 27.04 4.09 3.48
CA VAL A 196 27.30 3.92 2.04
C VAL A 196 28.65 3.25 1.80
N ASP A 197 29.62 3.47 2.70
CA ASP A 197 30.97 2.91 2.56
C ASP A 197 30.94 1.38 2.77
N GLU A 198 30.13 0.88 3.71
CA GLU A 198 29.93 -0.55 3.94
C GLU A 198 29.31 -1.25 2.71
N ILE A 199 28.30 -0.65 2.09
CA ILE A 199 27.66 -1.19 0.88
C ILE A 199 28.64 -1.19 -0.31
N LEU A 200 29.42 -0.14 -0.47
CA LEU A 200 30.42 -0.06 -1.55
C LEU A 200 31.53 -1.09 -1.37
N GLU A 201 31.98 -1.34 -0.14
CA GLU A 201 32.97 -2.38 0.16
C GLU A 201 32.43 -3.78 -0.14
N GLU A 202 31.17 -4.06 0.22
CA GLU A 202 30.51 -5.33 -0.03
C GLU A 202 30.32 -5.57 -1.54
N ALA A 203 29.82 -4.57 -2.27
CA ALA A 203 29.66 -4.63 -3.73
C ALA A 203 31.00 -4.80 -4.46
N ALA A 204 32.07 -4.13 -3.99
CA ALA A 204 33.39 -4.27 -4.56
C ALA A 204 34.02 -5.65 -4.24
N ALA A 205 33.68 -6.26 -3.11
CA ALA A 205 34.12 -7.61 -2.76
C ALA A 205 33.44 -8.65 -3.66
N GLU A 206 32.13 -8.53 -3.88
CA GLU A 206 31.38 -9.40 -4.80
C GLU A 206 31.89 -9.26 -6.26
N GLY A 207 32.10 -8.04 -6.74
CA GLY A 207 32.62 -7.76 -8.06
C GLY A 207 34.00 -8.40 -8.28
N ARG A 208 34.88 -8.42 -7.27
CA ARG A 208 36.17 -9.10 -7.31
C ARG A 208 36.04 -10.61 -7.36
N MET A 209 35.05 -11.21 -6.69
CA MET A 209 34.78 -12.65 -6.78
C MET A 209 34.32 -13.07 -8.17
N ILE A 210 33.45 -12.27 -8.79
CA ILE A 210 32.92 -12.55 -10.13
C ILE A 210 33.98 -12.37 -11.21
N SER A 211 34.88 -11.39 -11.08
CA SER A 211 35.94 -11.13 -12.07
C SER A 211 37.14 -12.08 -12.00
N GLY A 212 37.12 -13.08 -11.11
CA GLY A 212 38.13 -14.14 -11.05
C GLY A 212 39.53 -13.68 -10.67
N GLY A 213 39.70 -12.53 -10.04
CA GLY A 213 40.99 -12.11 -9.49
C GLY A 213 42.05 -11.86 -10.58
N ALA A 214 41.76 -11.00 -11.55
CA ALA A 214 42.78 -10.45 -12.45
C ALA A 214 43.49 -9.27 -11.81
#